data_9d2dd39505e7f9624ccb0d44b9a8442d
#
_entry.id   9d2dd39505e7f9624ccb0d44b9a8442d
#
_cell.length_a   1.000
_cell.length_b   1.000
_cell.length_c   1.000
_cell.angle_alpha   90.00
_cell.angle_beta   90.00
_cell.angle_gamma   90.00
#
_symmetry.space_group_name_H-M   'P 1'
#
loop_
_entity.id
_entity.type
_entity.pdbx_description
1 polymer ?
#
loop_
_entity_poly.entity_id
_entity_poly.type
_entity_poly.pdbx_seq_one_letter_code
_entity_poly.pdbx_strand_id
1 'polypeptide(L)'
;KDNKRLKEPMELPDVEEEKKEIDQELNKAEEGLKSKERGSAKKNQKKSAVKMQKMSAKMQKSMLEMEGESIEENMDDMRKILENLMTFSFKQEALMNKFDAISTTHPDFGKDLKKQNNIRTYFEHIDDSLYVLSMRLPKISSKIQNDLSTAHYNLEQSLENFSEGRFDNGVSNQRYVMTSANNLSDYLSTMLNNMKNANMKMGA
;
A
#
# COMPACT_ATOMS: atom_id res chain seq x y z
N LYS A 1 -16.95 -3.93 21.20
CA LYS A 1 -15.89 -4.51 22.10
C LYS A 1 -14.78 -5.16 21.28
N ASP A 2 -15.08 -5.77 20.13
CA ASP A 2 -14.10 -6.54 19.36
C ASP A 2 -13.15 -5.64 18.56
N ASN A 3 -13.60 -4.50 18.05
CA ASN A 3 -12.76 -3.50 17.39
C ASN A 3 -11.57 -3.01 18.26
N LYS A 4 -11.79 -2.84 19.57
CA LYS A 4 -10.73 -2.44 20.53
C LYS A 4 -9.69 -3.53 20.81
N ARG A 5 -9.90 -4.74 20.31
CA ARG A 5 -8.96 -5.88 20.43
C ARG A 5 -8.10 -6.06 19.20
N LEU A 6 -8.39 -5.33 18.11
CA LEU A 6 -7.56 -5.32 16.92
C LEU A 6 -6.23 -4.62 17.21
N LYS A 7 -5.16 -5.01 16.56
CA LYS A 7 -3.86 -4.32 16.65
C LYS A 7 -3.96 -2.87 16.16
N GLU A 8 -4.79 -2.65 15.17
CA GLU A 8 -5.16 -1.34 14.62
C GLU A 8 -6.70 -1.25 14.63
N PRO A 9 -7.28 -0.65 15.67
CA PRO A 9 -8.73 -0.46 15.75
C PRO A 9 -9.23 0.45 14.63
N MET A 10 -10.27 0.03 13.92
CA MET A 10 -10.93 0.88 12.93
C MET A 10 -11.59 2.09 13.61
N GLU A 11 -11.47 3.28 13.01
CA GLU A 11 -12.17 4.48 13.45
C GLU A 11 -13.65 4.38 13.07
N LEU A 12 -14.43 3.75 13.93
CA LEU A 12 -15.87 3.62 13.74
C LEU A 12 -16.56 4.93 14.11
N PRO A 13 -17.63 5.33 13.39
CA PRO A 13 -18.38 6.53 13.73
C PRO A 13 -19.00 6.37 15.11
N ASP A 14 -19.05 7.49 15.87
CA ASP A 14 -19.77 7.52 17.11
C ASP A 14 -21.29 7.41 16.83
N VAL A 15 -21.90 6.37 17.35
CA VAL A 15 -23.33 6.06 17.22
C VAL A 15 -24.01 5.87 18.59
N GLU A 16 -23.36 6.28 19.67
CA GLU A 16 -23.87 6.09 21.02
C GLU A 16 -25.16 6.91 21.27
N GLU A 17 -25.29 8.06 20.65
CA GLU A 17 -26.50 8.90 20.73
C GLU A 17 -27.67 8.23 20.00
N GLU A 18 -27.46 7.79 18.76
CA GLU A 18 -28.45 7.07 17.96
C GLU A 18 -28.89 5.78 18.67
N LYS A 19 -27.97 5.06 19.29
CA LYS A 19 -28.26 3.85 20.06
C LYS A 19 -29.15 4.15 21.27
N LYS A 20 -28.82 5.18 22.07
CA LYS A 20 -29.63 5.61 23.19
C LYS A 20 -31.06 5.99 22.79
N GLU A 21 -31.20 6.69 21.66
CA GLU A 21 -32.51 7.06 21.13
C GLU A 21 -33.32 5.85 20.68
N ILE A 22 -32.67 4.85 20.07
CA ILE A 22 -33.31 3.59 19.65
C ILE A 22 -33.79 2.83 20.89
N ASP A 23 -32.94 2.69 21.89
CA ASP A 23 -33.29 2.02 23.18
C ASP A 23 -34.46 2.70 23.87
N GLN A 24 -34.51 4.04 23.87
CA GLN A 24 -35.64 4.79 24.43
C GLN A 24 -36.96 4.49 23.71
N GLU A 25 -36.96 4.48 22.38
CA GLU A 25 -38.19 4.18 21.61
C GLU A 25 -38.59 2.70 21.76
N LEU A 26 -37.64 1.77 21.89
CA LEU A 26 -37.94 0.38 22.19
C LEU A 26 -38.54 0.17 23.57
N ASN A 27 -38.01 0.86 24.62
CA ASN A 27 -38.56 0.81 25.98
C ASN A 27 -39.97 1.36 26.01
N LYS A 28 -40.25 2.51 25.35
CA LYS A 28 -41.62 3.04 25.23
C LYS A 28 -42.55 2.08 24.48
N ALA A 29 -42.05 1.36 23.49
CA ALA A 29 -42.83 0.35 22.77
C ALA A 29 -43.16 -0.83 23.69
N GLU A 30 -42.22 -1.28 24.50
CA GLU A 30 -42.41 -2.35 25.51
C GLU A 30 -43.44 -1.96 26.56
N GLU A 31 -43.34 -0.76 27.09
CA GLU A 31 -44.33 -0.20 28.07
C GLU A 31 -45.73 -0.14 27.47
N GLY A 32 -45.86 0.36 26.23
CA GLY A 32 -47.12 0.39 25.49
C GLY A 32 -47.73 -1.01 25.27
N LEU A 33 -46.90 -2.02 25.07
CA LEU A 33 -47.37 -3.42 24.97
C LEU A 33 -47.85 -3.95 26.33
N LYS A 34 -47.12 -3.67 27.40
CA LYS A 34 -47.51 -4.03 28.80
C LYS A 34 -48.82 -3.39 29.21
N SER A 35 -49.02 -2.13 28.81
CA SER A 35 -50.25 -1.36 29.08
C SER A 35 -51.41 -1.66 28.13
N LYS A 36 -51.23 -2.62 27.19
CA LYS A 36 -52.19 -2.96 26.11
C LYS A 36 -52.50 -1.82 25.14
N GLU A 37 -51.66 -0.78 25.10
CA GLU A 37 -51.76 0.35 24.17
C GLU A 37 -51.07 0.03 22.84
N ARG A 38 -51.64 -0.88 22.07
CA ARG A 38 -51.05 -1.41 20.81
C ARG A 38 -50.73 -0.32 19.77
N GLY A 39 -51.54 0.76 19.73
CA GLY A 39 -51.31 1.88 18.82
C GLY A 39 -50.03 2.67 19.10
N SER A 40 -49.79 2.95 20.39
CA SER A 40 -48.60 3.63 20.88
C SER A 40 -47.35 2.75 20.66
N ALA A 41 -47.43 1.46 21.01
CA ALA A 41 -46.35 0.52 20.81
C ALA A 41 -45.93 0.43 19.34
N LYS A 42 -46.90 0.29 18.41
CA LYS A 42 -46.63 0.25 16.95
C LYS A 42 -45.96 1.54 16.45
N LYS A 43 -46.38 2.72 16.96
CA LYS A 43 -45.77 4.01 16.60
C LYS A 43 -44.33 4.08 17.04
N ASN A 44 -44.01 3.63 18.24
CA ASN A 44 -42.66 3.67 18.83
C ASN A 44 -41.74 2.63 18.12
N GLN A 45 -42.24 1.45 17.79
CA GLN A 45 -41.53 0.46 16.96
C GLN A 45 -41.16 1.03 15.59
N LYS A 46 -42.10 1.74 14.91
CA LYS A 46 -41.79 2.39 13.63
C LYS A 46 -40.71 3.46 13.77
N LYS A 47 -40.74 4.27 14.85
CA LYS A 47 -39.71 5.27 15.10
C LYS A 47 -38.34 4.63 15.34
N SER A 48 -38.30 3.57 16.15
CA SER A 48 -37.08 2.81 16.37
C SER A 48 -36.53 2.24 15.07
N ALA A 49 -37.37 1.64 14.21
CA ALA A 49 -36.95 1.13 12.91
C ALA A 49 -36.35 2.20 11.99
N VAL A 50 -36.97 3.40 11.93
CA VAL A 50 -36.42 4.53 11.14
C VAL A 50 -35.08 4.99 11.71
N LYS A 51 -34.91 5.04 13.04
CA LYS A 51 -33.64 5.40 13.68
C LYS A 51 -32.55 4.35 13.41
N MET A 52 -32.89 3.06 13.46
CA MET A 52 -31.99 1.98 13.09
C MET A 52 -31.52 2.09 11.62
N GLN A 53 -32.45 2.41 10.70
CA GLN A 53 -32.07 2.64 9.30
C GLN A 53 -31.11 3.83 9.13
N LYS A 54 -31.35 4.94 9.83
CA LYS A 54 -30.43 6.10 9.80
C LYS A 54 -29.05 5.75 10.37
N MET A 55 -28.99 5.02 11.47
CA MET A 55 -27.74 4.57 12.07
C MET A 55 -26.99 3.64 11.09
N SER A 56 -27.69 2.69 10.46
CA SER A 56 -27.11 1.82 9.45
C SER A 56 -26.53 2.61 8.25
N ALA A 57 -27.27 3.59 7.74
CA ALA A 57 -26.79 4.45 6.65
C ALA A 57 -25.55 5.26 7.05
N LYS A 58 -25.50 5.80 8.28
CA LYS A 58 -24.33 6.51 8.84
C LYS A 58 -23.11 5.59 8.90
N MET A 59 -23.30 4.35 9.38
CA MET A 59 -22.22 3.37 9.44
C MET A 59 -21.73 2.96 8.06
N GLN A 60 -22.63 2.73 7.10
CA GLN A 60 -22.26 2.40 5.72
C GLN A 60 -21.48 3.53 5.07
N LYS A 61 -21.92 4.78 5.25
CA LYS A 61 -21.20 5.96 4.72
C LYS A 61 -19.79 6.03 5.30
N SER A 62 -19.63 5.90 6.61
CA SER A 62 -18.32 5.92 7.24
C SER A 62 -17.41 4.78 6.76
N MET A 63 -17.95 3.57 6.55
CA MET A 63 -17.16 2.47 5.99
C MET A 63 -16.66 2.76 4.58
N LEU A 64 -17.50 3.38 3.72
CA LEU A 64 -17.11 3.78 2.37
C LEU A 64 -16.04 4.88 2.38
N GLU A 65 -16.14 5.84 3.30
CA GLU A 65 -15.14 6.89 3.50
C GLU A 65 -13.78 6.30 3.92
N MET A 66 -13.78 5.40 4.90
CA MET A 66 -12.56 4.70 5.34
C MET A 66 -11.92 3.84 4.24
N GLU A 67 -12.75 3.16 3.44
CA GLU A 67 -12.26 2.38 2.30
C GLU A 67 -11.61 3.30 1.25
N GLY A 68 -12.21 4.45 0.97
CA GLY A 68 -11.67 5.48 0.08
C GLY A 68 -10.33 6.03 0.57
N GLU A 69 -10.21 6.38 1.84
CA GLU A 69 -8.97 6.86 2.47
C GLU A 69 -7.85 5.81 2.38
N SER A 70 -8.16 4.54 2.67
CA SER A 70 -7.19 3.44 2.54
C SER A 70 -6.72 3.24 1.09
N ILE A 71 -7.60 3.42 0.11
CA ILE A 71 -7.24 3.35 -1.31
C ILE A 71 -6.31 4.49 -1.68
N GLU A 72 -6.59 5.72 -1.25
CA GLU A 72 -5.73 6.89 -1.52
C GLU A 72 -4.35 6.74 -0.90
N GLU A 73 -4.26 6.31 0.35
CA GLU A 73 -2.97 6.04 1.02
C GLU A 73 -2.14 5.01 0.24
N ASN A 74 -2.74 3.91 -0.17
CA ASN A 74 -2.05 2.89 -0.96
C ASN A 74 -1.59 3.43 -2.33
N MET A 75 -2.37 4.30 -2.96
CA MET A 75 -1.99 4.95 -4.22
C MET A 75 -0.82 5.92 -4.02
N ASP A 76 -0.78 6.67 -2.93
CA ASP A 76 0.30 7.59 -2.60
C ASP A 76 1.60 6.86 -2.30
N ASP A 77 1.55 5.76 -1.55
CA ASP A 77 2.71 4.93 -1.32
C ASP A 77 3.23 4.30 -2.61
N MET A 78 2.34 3.83 -3.48
CA MET A 78 2.74 3.35 -4.82
C MET A 78 3.46 4.44 -5.64
N ARG A 79 2.98 5.69 -5.62
CA ARG A 79 3.64 6.81 -6.32
C ARG A 79 5.06 7.04 -5.78
N LYS A 80 5.22 7.07 -4.45
CA LYS A 80 6.54 7.23 -3.81
C LYS A 80 7.50 6.10 -4.19
N ILE A 81 7.02 4.86 -4.20
CA ILE A 81 7.83 3.71 -4.60
C ILE A 81 8.24 3.81 -6.08
N LEU A 82 7.33 4.21 -6.96
CA LEU A 82 7.62 4.45 -8.38
C LEU A 82 8.68 5.54 -8.58
N GLU A 83 8.59 6.66 -7.88
CA GLU A 83 9.59 7.73 -7.91
C GLU A 83 10.97 7.23 -7.43
N ASN A 84 10.99 6.41 -6.38
CA ASN A 84 12.20 5.79 -5.89
C ASN A 84 12.81 4.80 -6.88
N LEU A 85 12.00 3.97 -7.54
CA LEU A 85 12.45 3.06 -8.59
C LEU A 85 13.01 3.79 -9.81
N MET A 86 12.38 4.89 -10.23
CA MET A 86 12.90 5.74 -11.30
C MET A 86 14.24 6.36 -10.92
N THR A 87 14.34 6.92 -9.72
CA THR A 87 15.59 7.49 -9.18
C THR A 87 16.69 6.44 -9.10
N PHE A 88 16.35 5.23 -8.66
CA PHE A 88 17.24 4.08 -8.63
C PHE A 88 17.75 3.73 -10.04
N SER A 89 16.84 3.57 -11.02
CA SER A 89 17.19 3.22 -12.40
C SER A 89 18.14 4.25 -13.03
N PHE A 90 17.88 5.55 -12.87
CA PHE A 90 18.77 6.60 -13.37
C PHE A 90 20.15 6.58 -12.71
N LYS A 91 20.23 6.37 -11.40
CA LYS A 91 21.52 6.25 -10.69
C LYS A 91 22.28 5.02 -11.13
N GLN A 92 21.61 3.89 -11.33
CA GLN A 92 22.20 2.64 -11.77
C GLN A 92 22.71 2.76 -13.21
N GLU A 93 21.94 3.36 -14.12
CA GLU A 93 22.34 3.60 -15.49
C GLU A 93 23.58 4.51 -15.58
N ALA A 94 23.55 5.63 -14.86
CA ALA A 94 24.68 6.55 -14.83
C ALA A 94 25.97 5.88 -14.31
N LEU A 95 25.86 4.99 -13.35
CA LEU A 95 27.00 4.26 -12.80
C LEU A 95 27.44 3.12 -13.74
N MET A 96 26.50 2.43 -14.38
CA MET A 96 26.80 1.41 -15.38
C MET A 96 27.63 1.98 -16.53
N ASN A 97 27.22 3.13 -17.07
CA ASN A 97 27.96 3.82 -18.13
C ASN A 97 29.39 4.21 -17.71
N LYS A 98 29.61 4.47 -16.43
CA LYS A 98 30.96 4.72 -15.90
C LYS A 98 31.80 3.45 -15.85
N PHE A 99 31.25 2.37 -15.33
CA PHE A 99 31.97 1.10 -15.23
C PHE A 99 32.29 0.49 -16.62
N ASP A 100 31.46 0.76 -17.63
CA ASP A 100 31.71 0.36 -19.02
C ASP A 100 32.94 1.10 -19.64
N ALA A 101 33.29 2.26 -19.05
CA ALA A 101 34.38 3.13 -19.56
C ALA A 101 35.68 3.07 -18.76
N ILE A 102 35.73 2.37 -17.61
CA ILE A 102 36.89 2.40 -16.69
C ILE A 102 37.48 1.01 -16.45
N SER A 103 38.67 0.98 -15.83
CA SER A 103 39.35 -0.24 -15.36
C SER A 103 39.62 -0.16 -13.85
N THR A 104 40.10 -1.24 -13.24
CA THR A 104 40.50 -1.29 -11.81
C THR A 104 41.58 -0.29 -11.46
N THR A 105 42.42 0.12 -12.41
CA THR A 105 43.50 1.11 -12.21
C THR A 105 43.02 2.56 -12.27
N HIS A 106 41.73 2.78 -12.65
CA HIS A 106 41.20 4.14 -12.74
C HIS A 106 41.09 4.78 -11.34
N PRO A 107 41.50 6.05 -11.16
CA PRO A 107 41.50 6.71 -9.85
C PRO A 107 40.12 6.75 -9.15
N ASP A 108 39.03 6.82 -9.92
CA ASP A 108 37.66 6.87 -9.40
C ASP A 108 37.05 5.48 -9.12
N PHE A 109 37.75 4.37 -9.47
CA PHE A 109 37.20 3.01 -9.33
C PHE A 109 36.64 2.73 -7.92
N GLY A 110 37.42 2.99 -6.87
CA GLY A 110 36.99 2.76 -5.50
C GLY A 110 35.80 3.63 -5.08
N LYS A 111 35.72 4.87 -5.60
CA LYS A 111 34.60 5.76 -5.37
C LYS A 111 33.33 5.26 -6.06
N ASP A 112 33.45 4.75 -7.28
CA ASP A 112 32.29 4.27 -8.03
C ASP A 112 31.83 2.90 -7.50
N LEU A 113 32.75 2.05 -7.02
CA LEU A 113 32.40 0.82 -6.30
C LEU A 113 31.59 1.11 -5.01
N LYS A 114 31.98 2.16 -4.26
CA LYS A 114 31.21 2.62 -3.10
C LYS A 114 29.82 3.11 -3.48
N LYS A 115 29.69 3.81 -4.64
CA LYS A 115 28.37 4.21 -5.15
C LYS A 115 27.50 3.00 -5.53
N GLN A 116 28.09 1.95 -6.12
CA GLN A 116 27.35 0.72 -6.40
C GLN A 116 26.82 0.07 -5.14
N ASN A 117 27.60 0.04 -4.06
CA ASN A 117 27.13 -0.43 -2.77
C ASN A 117 26.00 0.44 -2.21
N ASN A 118 26.10 1.77 -2.33
CA ASN A 118 25.05 2.68 -1.90
C ASN A 118 23.74 2.47 -2.71
N ILE A 119 23.86 2.16 -4.00
CA ILE A 119 22.70 1.84 -4.86
C ILE A 119 22.06 0.52 -4.39
N ARG A 120 22.85 -0.48 -4.00
CA ARG A 120 22.33 -1.72 -3.38
C ARG A 120 21.51 -1.42 -2.13
N THR A 121 22.08 -0.66 -1.18
CA THR A 121 21.35 -0.26 0.04
C THR A 121 20.10 0.58 -0.27
N TYR A 122 20.15 1.42 -1.29
CA TYR A 122 18.97 2.18 -1.72
C TYR A 122 17.86 1.26 -2.25
N PHE A 123 18.21 0.18 -2.93
CA PHE A 123 17.24 -0.83 -3.40
C PHE A 123 16.62 -1.62 -2.23
N GLU A 124 17.38 -1.92 -1.17
CA GLU A 124 16.87 -2.52 0.05
C GLU A 124 15.72 -1.69 0.67
N HIS A 125 15.84 -0.36 0.70
CA HIS A 125 14.76 0.52 1.16
C HIS A 125 13.52 0.52 0.25
N ILE A 126 13.72 0.32 -1.06
CA ILE A 126 12.59 0.15 -2.00
C ILE A 126 11.88 -1.18 -1.71
N ASP A 127 12.63 -2.25 -1.50
CA ASP A 127 12.10 -3.57 -1.15
C ASP A 127 11.31 -3.53 0.16
N ASP A 128 11.84 -2.91 1.21
CA ASP A 128 11.13 -2.70 2.47
C ASP A 128 9.79 -1.98 2.27
N SER A 129 9.78 -0.94 1.44
CA SER A 129 8.56 -0.20 1.12
C SER A 129 7.54 -1.04 0.34
N LEU A 130 8.02 -1.85 -0.61
CA LEU A 130 7.22 -2.80 -1.37
C LEU A 130 6.66 -3.92 -0.47
N TYR A 131 7.45 -4.39 0.48
CA TYR A 131 7.02 -5.37 1.47
C TYR A 131 5.85 -4.84 2.30
N VAL A 132 5.97 -3.63 2.87
CA VAL A 132 4.89 -2.99 3.65
C VAL A 132 3.63 -2.81 2.81
N LEU A 133 3.77 -2.34 1.56
CA LEU A 133 2.65 -2.20 0.63
C LEU A 133 2.00 -3.55 0.30
N SER A 134 2.79 -4.60 0.12
CA SER A 134 2.31 -5.95 -0.20
C SER A 134 1.49 -6.59 0.92
N MET A 135 1.73 -6.22 2.17
CA MET A 135 0.92 -6.66 3.32
C MET A 135 -0.51 -6.11 3.26
N ARG A 136 -0.68 -4.89 2.74
CA ARG A 136 -1.99 -4.25 2.54
C ARG A 136 -2.62 -4.67 1.21
N LEU A 137 -1.81 -4.97 0.20
CA LEU A 137 -2.23 -5.36 -1.15
C LEU A 137 -1.63 -6.72 -1.55
N PRO A 138 -2.17 -7.85 -1.04
CA PRO A 138 -1.57 -9.18 -1.23
C PRO A 138 -1.37 -9.60 -2.69
N LYS A 139 -2.14 -9.04 -3.63
CA LYS A 139 -1.97 -9.29 -5.07
C LYS A 139 -0.62 -8.84 -5.62
N ILE A 140 0.04 -7.88 -4.96
CA ILE A 140 1.37 -7.39 -5.34
C ILE A 140 2.43 -8.45 -5.06
N SER A 141 2.40 -9.08 -3.89
CA SER A 141 3.45 -9.94 -3.37
C SER A 141 3.91 -11.03 -4.35
N SER A 142 2.97 -11.76 -4.96
CA SER A 142 3.31 -12.86 -5.88
C SER A 142 3.93 -12.42 -7.20
N LYS A 143 3.68 -11.18 -7.63
CA LYS A 143 4.14 -10.66 -8.93
C LYS A 143 5.52 -10.04 -8.85
N ILE A 144 5.84 -9.37 -7.74
CA ILE A 144 7.11 -8.65 -7.59
C ILE A 144 8.26 -9.53 -7.10
N GLN A 145 7.96 -10.68 -6.48
CA GLN A 145 8.97 -11.51 -5.79
C GLN A 145 10.13 -11.95 -6.69
N ASN A 146 9.84 -12.33 -7.93
CA ASN A 146 10.87 -12.77 -8.86
C ASN A 146 11.80 -11.61 -9.26
N ASP A 147 11.23 -10.44 -9.57
CA ASP A 147 12.02 -9.26 -9.96
C ASP A 147 12.84 -8.72 -8.79
N LEU A 148 12.29 -8.72 -7.56
CA LEU A 148 13.04 -8.38 -6.34
C LEU A 148 14.23 -9.31 -6.14
N SER A 149 13.99 -10.63 -6.15
CA SER A 149 15.06 -11.63 -5.98
C SER A 149 16.14 -11.51 -7.06
N THR A 150 15.73 -11.28 -8.31
CA THR A 150 16.66 -11.09 -9.44
C THR A 150 17.48 -9.81 -9.27
N ALA A 151 16.86 -8.72 -8.84
CA ALA A 151 17.57 -7.45 -8.60
C ALA A 151 18.58 -7.58 -7.48
N HIS A 152 18.19 -8.13 -6.31
CA HIS A 152 19.10 -8.36 -5.19
C HIS A 152 20.30 -9.23 -5.58
N TYR A 153 20.05 -10.38 -6.20
CA TYR A 153 21.12 -11.28 -6.67
C TYR A 153 22.09 -10.54 -7.60
N ASN A 154 21.59 -9.82 -8.59
CA ASN A 154 22.45 -9.14 -9.54
C ASN A 154 23.14 -7.89 -8.97
N LEU A 155 22.58 -7.22 -7.96
CA LEU A 155 23.28 -6.16 -7.23
C LEU A 155 24.51 -6.71 -6.48
N GLU A 156 24.36 -7.83 -5.79
CA GLU A 156 25.49 -8.51 -5.12
C GLU A 156 26.53 -8.99 -6.13
N GLN A 157 26.10 -9.66 -7.21
CA GLN A 157 27.01 -10.17 -8.23
C GLN A 157 27.72 -9.04 -8.98
N SER A 158 27.11 -7.88 -9.14
CA SER A 158 27.80 -6.75 -9.76
C SER A 158 28.95 -6.24 -8.89
N LEU A 159 28.74 -6.13 -7.57
CA LEU A 159 29.78 -5.71 -6.63
C LEU A 159 30.94 -6.70 -6.58
N GLU A 160 30.64 -8.01 -6.51
CA GLU A 160 31.64 -9.07 -6.53
C GLU A 160 32.47 -9.02 -7.84
N ASN A 161 31.79 -9.00 -8.99
CA ASN A 161 32.45 -8.96 -10.29
C ASN A 161 33.34 -7.72 -10.46
N PHE A 162 32.91 -6.55 -10.06
CA PHE A 162 33.73 -5.34 -10.10
C PHE A 162 34.96 -5.44 -9.17
N SER A 163 34.78 -5.95 -7.95
CA SER A 163 35.88 -6.10 -6.99
C SER A 163 36.95 -7.09 -7.47
N GLU A 164 36.57 -8.07 -8.29
CA GLU A 164 37.47 -9.02 -8.91
C GLU A 164 37.97 -8.59 -10.31
N GLY A 165 37.62 -7.40 -10.75
CA GLY A 165 38.05 -6.85 -12.05
C GLY A 165 37.34 -7.43 -13.28
N ARG A 166 36.21 -8.15 -13.07
CA ARG A 166 35.38 -8.73 -14.14
C ARG A 166 34.30 -7.72 -14.60
N PHE A 167 34.75 -6.65 -15.28
CA PHE A 167 33.88 -5.49 -15.61
C PHE A 167 32.67 -5.87 -16.49
N ASP A 168 32.89 -6.66 -17.56
CA ASP A 168 31.81 -7.07 -18.47
C ASP A 168 30.69 -7.83 -17.75
N ASN A 169 31.07 -8.70 -16.81
CA ASN A 169 30.13 -9.43 -15.97
C ASN A 169 29.39 -8.48 -15.01
N GLY A 170 30.13 -7.57 -14.37
CA GLY A 170 29.56 -6.56 -13.47
C GLY A 170 28.55 -5.66 -14.18
N VAL A 171 28.87 -5.15 -15.35
CA VAL A 171 27.98 -4.34 -16.21
C VAL A 171 26.78 -5.17 -16.68
N SER A 172 26.98 -6.45 -17.03
CA SER A 172 25.89 -7.34 -17.38
C SER A 172 24.90 -7.53 -16.21
N ASN A 173 25.41 -7.73 -14.99
CA ASN A 173 24.56 -7.79 -13.79
C ASN A 173 23.78 -6.48 -13.57
N GLN A 174 24.41 -5.32 -13.75
CA GLN A 174 23.72 -4.03 -13.66
C GLN A 174 22.55 -3.92 -14.67
N ARG A 175 22.69 -4.44 -15.89
CA ARG A 175 21.60 -4.50 -16.87
C ARG A 175 20.43 -5.35 -16.40
N TYR A 176 20.69 -6.51 -15.80
CA TYR A 176 19.63 -7.34 -15.19
C TYR A 176 18.92 -6.62 -14.03
N VAL A 177 19.66 -5.91 -13.20
CA VAL A 177 19.08 -5.07 -12.13
C VAL A 177 18.14 -4.03 -12.71
N MET A 178 18.54 -3.32 -13.77
CA MET A 178 17.70 -2.32 -14.42
C MET A 178 16.45 -2.94 -15.05
N THR A 179 16.57 -4.11 -15.65
CA THR A 179 15.43 -4.84 -16.22
C THR A 179 14.42 -5.17 -15.15
N SER A 180 14.87 -5.70 -14.00
CA SER A 180 13.98 -6.01 -12.87
C SER A 180 13.32 -4.75 -12.30
N ALA A 181 14.07 -3.65 -12.13
CA ALA A 181 13.51 -2.38 -11.65
C ALA A 181 12.46 -1.80 -12.61
N ASN A 182 12.67 -1.92 -13.91
CA ASN A 182 11.69 -1.50 -14.92
C ASN A 182 10.42 -2.36 -14.89
N ASN A 183 10.57 -3.70 -14.77
CA ASN A 183 9.43 -4.60 -14.63
C ASN A 183 8.59 -4.27 -13.39
N LEU A 184 9.24 -3.99 -12.24
CA LEU A 184 8.58 -3.55 -11.02
C LEU A 184 7.82 -2.23 -11.24
N SER A 185 8.45 -1.27 -11.92
CA SER A 185 7.86 0.03 -12.23
C SER A 185 6.63 -0.10 -13.14
N ASP A 186 6.71 -0.90 -14.19
CA ASP A 186 5.61 -1.13 -15.12
C ASP A 186 4.43 -1.81 -14.45
N TYR A 187 4.72 -2.80 -13.60
CA TYR A 187 3.68 -3.50 -12.83
C TYR A 187 2.96 -2.56 -11.86
N LEU A 188 3.71 -1.80 -11.05
CA LEU A 188 3.14 -0.84 -10.09
C LEU A 188 2.38 0.29 -10.79
N SER A 189 2.89 0.81 -11.90
CA SER A 189 2.22 1.83 -12.70
C SER A 189 0.87 1.34 -13.23
N THR A 190 0.84 0.11 -13.74
CA THR A 190 -0.40 -0.53 -14.20
C THR A 190 -1.39 -0.69 -13.07
N MET A 191 -0.93 -1.12 -11.90
CA MET A 191 -1.78 -1.31 -10.72
C MET A 191 -2.32 0.03 -10.19
N LEU A 192 -1.49 1.06 -10.13
CA LEU A 192 -1.88 2.41 -9.76
C LEU A 192 -2.98 2.97 -10.67
N ASN A 193 -2.84 2.78 -11.99
CA ASN A 193 -3.84 3.19 -12.95
C ASN A 193 -5.17 2.44 -12.77
N ASN A 194 -5.11 1.14 -12.49
CA ASN A 194 -6.30 0.34 -12.21
C ASN A 194 -7.02 0.80 -10.92
N MET A 195 -6.28 1.10 -9.86
CA MET A 195 -6.84 1.63 -8.61
C MET A 195 -7.46 3.00 -8.81
N LYS A 196 -6.79 3.90 -9.53
CA LYS A 196 -7.33 5.23 -9.89
C LYS A 196 -8.66 5.12 -10.65
N ASN A 197 -8.74 4.22 -11.62
CA ASN A 197 -9.96 4.01 -12.41
C ASN A 197 -11.09 3.40 -11.55
N ALA A 198 -10.76 2.51 -10.61
CA ALA A 198 -11.74 1.95 -9.67
C ALA A 198 -12.28 3.02 -8.71
N ASN A 199 -11.39 3.85 -8.15
CA ASN A 199 -11.76 4.94 -7.23
C ASN A 199 -12.67 5.97 -7.91
N MET A 200 -12.38 6.36 -9.16
CA MET A 200 -13.25 7.26 -9.93
C MET A 200 -14.66 6.69 -10.17
N LYS A 201 -14.80 5.38 -10.32
CA LYS A 201 -16.12 4.73 -10.49
C LYS A 201 -16.91 4.63 -9.20
N MET A 202 -16.25 4.63 -8.03
CA MET A 202 -16.93 4.60 -6.73
C MET A 202 -17.40 5.98 -6.29
N GLY A 203 -16.79 7.07 -6.82
CA GLY A 203 -17.16 8.45 -6.52
C GLY A 203 -18.18 9.07 -7.47
N ALA A 204 -18.64 8.34 -8.50
CA ALA A 204 -19.66 8.75 -9.47
C ALA A 204 -21.00 8.08 -9.18
#